data_e97e5ab306497d44fc8b71feb03a2fc7
#
_entry.id   e97e5ab306497d44fc8b71feb03a2fc7
#
_cell.length_a   1.000
_cell.length_b   1.000
_cell.length_c   1.000
_cell.angle_alpha   90.00
_cell.angle_beta   90.00
_cell.angle_gamma   90.00
#
_symmetry.space_group_name_H-M   'P 1'
#
loop_
_entity.id
_entity.type
_entity.pdbx_description
1 polymer ?
#
loop_
_entity_poly.entity_id
_entity_poly.type
_entity_poly.pdbx_seq_one_letter_code
_entity_poly.pdbx_strand_id
1 'polypeptide(L)'
;ILVLRTEHELTAGLRKKVALFCNVDENAVVQSIDAPTIYEVPILMQAQKLDETILKKMGLPVGDTPGLGPWRAFLERRHKAENTEPLHIALVGKYDLQDAYKSIREALSQAGTYNDRKVSVDFVNSEKLTEENVAEALKGMAGVLIGPGFGERGISGKFVAIKYAR
;
A
#
# COMPACT_ATOMS: atom_id res chain seq x y z
N ILE A 1 -11.41 23.43 2.07
CA ILE A 1 -10.65 22.59 1.10
C ILE A 1 -11.47 21.34 0.83
N LEU A 2 -11.57 20.97 -0.43
CA LEU A 2 -12.20 19.73 -0.87
C LEU A 2 -11.14 18.85 -1.52
N VAL A 3 -11.03 17.61 -1.07
CA VAL A 3 -10.23 16.58 -1.74
C VAL A 3 -11.19 15.57 -2.34
N LEU A 4 -11.27 15.55 -3.66
CA LEU A 4 -12.22 14.73 -4.40
C LEU A 4 -11.54 13.45 -4.89
N ARG A 5 -12.04 12.30 -4.44
CA ARG A 5 -11.62 10.99 -4.94
C ARG A 5 -12.30 10.72 -6.28
N THR A 6 -11.52 10.53 -7.33
CA THR A 6 -12.03 10.37 -8.71
C THR A 6 -11.22 9.32 -9.48
N GLU A 7 -11.87 8.65 -10.42
CA GLU A 7 -11.22 7.75 -11.38
C GLU A 7 -10.67 8.51 -12.59
N HIS A 8 -11.33 9.61 -12.97
CA HIS A 8 -10.99 10.41 -14.15
C HIS A 8 -10.63 11.84 -13.76
N GLU A 9 -9.86 12.49 -14.61
CA GLU A 9 -9.50 13.90 -14.42
C GLU A 9 -10.72 14.81 -14.42
N LEU A 10 -10.75 15.74 -13.48
CA LEU A 10 -11.75 16.78 -13.40
C LEU A 10 -11.47 17.86 -14.47
N THR A 11 -12.45 18.11 -15.32
CA THR A 11 -12.38 19.27 -16.23
C THR A 11 -12.41 20.58 -15.42
N ALA A 12 -11.81 21.63 -15.97
CA ALA A 12 -11.84 22.96 -15.33
C ALA A 12 -13.28 23.45 -15.05
N GLY A 13 -14.22 23.19 -15.96
CA GLY A 13 -15.62 23.52 -15.76
C GLY A 13 -16.27 22.78 -14.58
N LEU A 14 -15.96 21.50 -14.43
CA LEU A 14 -16.48 20.70 -13.31
C LEU A 14 -15.86 21.15 -11.98
N ARG A 15 -14.55 21.41 -11.94
CA ARG A 15 -13.84 21.96 -10.78
C ARG A 15 -14.49 23.26 -10.31
N LYS A 16 -14.71 24.22 -11.24
CA LYS A 16 -15.37 25.50 -10.95
C LYS A 16 -16.78 25.31 -10.43
N LYS A 17 -17.55 24.39 -11.02
CA LYS A 17 -18.91 24.09 -10.58
C LYS A 17 -18.92 23.53 -9.14
N VAL A 18 -18.05 22.59 -8.81
CA VAL A 18 -17.93 22.03 -7.47
C VAL A 18 -17.51 23.10 -6.46
N ALA A 19 -16.53 23.93 -6.79
CA ALA A 19 -16.09 25.05 -5.96
C ALA A 19 -17.25 25.98 -5.61
N LEU A 20 -18.06 26.37 -6.61
CA LEU A 20 -19.22 27.21 -6.44
C LEU A 20 -20.27 26.59 -5.52
N PHE A 21 -20.66 25.34 -5.76
CA PHE A 21 -21.67 24.67 -4.97
C PHE A 21 -21.25 24.38 -3.51
N CYS A 22 -19.96 24.18 -3.28
CA CYS A 22 -19.41 23.93 -1.96
C CYS A 22 -18.91 25.20 -1.27
N ASN A 23 -19.06 26.37 -1.88
CA ASN A 23 -18.61 27.65 -1.35
C ASN A 23 -17.14 27.63 -0.90
N VAL A 24 -16.27 27.13 -1.79
CA VAL A 24 -14.82 27.11 -1.60
C VAL A 24 -14.13 27.75 -2.81
N ASP A 25 -12.90 28.19 -2.60
CA ASP A 25 -12.08 28.68 -3.71
C ASP A 25 -11.78 27.55 -4.70
N GLU A 26 -11.71 27.86 -5.99
CA GLU A 26 -11.38 26.88 -7.03
C GLU A 26 -10.03 26.21 -6.77
N ASN A 27 -9.05 26.96 -6.26
CA ASN A 27 -7.74 26.45 -5.88
C ASN A 27 -7.77 25.54 -4.64
N ALA A 28 -8.86 25.53 -3.88
CA ALA A 28 -9.07 24.67 -2.74
C ALA A 28 -9.83 23.37 -3.09
N VAL A 29 -10.07 23.13 -4.38
CA VAL A 29 -10.60 21.87 -4.90
C VAL A 29 -9.43 21.04 -5.45
N VAL A 30 -9.01 20.05 -4.69
CA VAL A 30 -7.90 19.16 -4.99
C VAL A 30 -8.44 17.81 -5.44
N GLN A 31 -7.86 17.24 -6.47
CA GLN A 31 -8.26 15.95 -7.00
C GLN A 31 -7.31 14.85 -6.49
N SER A 32 -7.89 13.81 -5.87
CA SER A 32 -7.21 12.56 -5.57
C SER A 32 -7.61 11.52 -6.60
N ILE A 33 -6.95 11.54 -7.75
CA ILE A 33 -7.17 10.60 -8.86
C ILE A 33 -6.58 9.23 -8.50
N ASP A 34 -7.03 8.18 -9.18
CA ASP A 34 -6.44 6.85 -9.09
C ASP A 34 -4.95 6.91 -9.44
N ALA A 35 -4.13 6.40 -8.53
CA ALA A 35 -2.69 6.33 -8.70
C ALA A 35 -2.26 4.86 -8.83
N PRO A 36 -1.19 4.55 -9.58
CA PRO A 36 -0.65 3.20 -9.70
C PRO A 36 -0.29 2.57 -8.36
N THR A 37 0.12 3.41 -7.41
CA THR A 37 0.41 3.01 -6.03
C THR A 37 0.06 4.14 -5.05
N ILE A 38 -0.34 3.76 -3.83
CA ILE A 38 -0.62 4.73 -2.75
C ILE A 38 0.60 5.62 -2.43
N TYR A 39 1.80 5.14 -2.73
CA TYR A 39 3.05 5.88 -2.51
C TYR A 39 3.26 7.05 -3.47
N GLU A 40 2.53 7.12 -4.58
CA GLU A 40 2.54 8.26 -5.50
C GLU A 40 1.62 9.41 -5.05
N VAL A 41 0.65 9.12 -4.20
CA VAL A 41 -0.34 10.11 -3.74
C VAL A 41 0.30 11.38 -3.16
N PRO A 42 1.35 11.35 -2.32
CA PRO A 42 2.00 12.56 -1.82
C PRO A 42 2.54 13.46 -2.94
N ILE A 43 3.09 12.86 -4.00
CA ILE A 43 3.60 13.61 -5.17
C ILE A 43 2.46 14.28 -5.93
N LEU A 44 1.35 13.54 -6.14
CA LEU A 44 0.15 14.07 -6.83
C LEU A 44 -0.50 15.20 -6.02
N MET A 45 -0.54 15.10 -4.71
CA MET A 45 -1.08 16.16 -3.83
C MET A 45 -0.19 17.39 -3.85
N GLN A 46 1.13 17.24 -3.79
CA GLN A 46 2.07 18.34 -3.88
C GLN A 46 1.99 19.05 -5.23
N ALA A 47 1.85 18.31 -6.33
CA ALA A 47 1.71 18.88 -7.65
C ALA A 47 0.47 19.81 -7.78
N GLN A 48 -0.56 19.55 -6.98
CA GLN A 48 -1.77 20.39 -6.90
C GLN A 48 -1.69 21.44 -5.79
N LYS A 49 -0.52 21.61 -5.13
CA LYS A 49 -0.29 22.60 -4.07
C LYS A 49 -1.25 22.48 -2.88
N LEU A 50 -1.60 21.24 -2.51
CA LEU A 50 -2.47 21.00 -1.35
C LEU A 50 -1.85 21.54 -0.06
N ASP A 51 -0.57 21.30 0.16
CA ASP A 51 0.24 21.79 1.28
C ASP A 51 0.22 23.31 1.40
N GLU A 52 0.52 24.03 0.31
CA GLU A 52 0.45 25.50 0.28
C GLU A 52 -0.97 26.01 0.57
N THR A 53 -1.98 25.34 -0.02
CA THR A 53 -3.38 25.71 0.17
C THR A 53 -3.82 25.54 1.63
N ILE A 54 -3.39 24.47 2.28
CA ILE A 54 -3.64 24.23 3.72
C ILE A 54 -3.00 25.34 4.56
N LEU A 55 -1.72 25.62 4.36
CA LEU A 55 -1.00 26.64 5.11
C LEU A 55 -1.67 28.03 4.97
N LYS A 56 -2.01 28.43 3.73
CA LYS A 56 -2.74 29.68 3.47
C LYS A 56 -4.07 29.75 4.20
N LYS A 57 -4.87 28.68 4.17
CA LYS A 57 -6.17 28.62 4.87
C LYS A 57 -6.03 28.63 6.40
N MET A 58 -4.92 28.16 6.93
CA MET A 58 -4.62 28.20 8.35
C MET A 58 -3.97 29.55 8.80
N GLY A 59 -3.70 30.46 7.87
CA GLY A 59 -3.00 31.70 8.18
C GLY A 59 -1.52 31.49 8.54
N LEU A 60 -0.94 30.37 8.13
CA LEU A 60 0.46 30.06 8.36
C LEU A 60 1.34 30.52 7.18
N PRO A 61 2.63 30.85 7.45
CA PRO A 61 3.53 31.23 6.37
C PRO A 61 3.76 30.05 5.42
N VAL A 62 3.70 30.35 4.13
CA VAL A 62 4.07 29.41 3.07
C VAL A 62 5.57 29.58 2.82
N GLY A 63 6.35 28.61 3.23
CA GLY A 63 7.78 28.55 2.96
C GLY A 63 8.08 27.93 1.59
N ASP A 64 9.33 27.53 1.40
CA ASP A 64 9.74 26.77 0.22
C ASP A 64 9.01 25.44 0.16
N THR A 65 8.68 25.02 -1.08
CA THR A 65 8.06 23.71 -1.31
C THR A 65 8.96 22.60 -0.79
N PRO A 66 8.48 21.73 0.11
CA PRO A 66 9.28 20.64 0.65
C PRO A 66 9.86 19.77 -0.46
N GLY A 67 11.16 19.54 -0.41
CA GLY A 67 11.83 18.63 -1.31
C GLY A 67 11.47 17.18 -0.97
N LEU A 68 10.65 16.51 -1.79
CA LEU A 68 10.34 15.08 -1.65
C LEU A 68 11.43 14.19 -2.28
N GLY A 69 12.69 14.63 -2.27
CA GLY A 69 13.81 13.90 -2.86
C GLY A 69 13.94 12.45 -2.37
N PRO A 70 14.01 12.20 -1.06
CA PRO A 70 14.07 10.83 -0.53
C PRO A 70 12.86 9.98 -0.89
N TRP A 71 11.67 10.59 -0.94
CA TRP A 71 10.44 9.92 -1.34
C TRP A 71 10.42 9.56 -2.83
N ARG A 72 10.90 10.45 -3.69
CA ARG A 72 11.04 10.18 -5.13
C ARG A 72 12.06 9.08 -5.38
N ALA A 73 13.19 9.09 -4.67
CA ALA A 73 14.18 8.02 -4.74
C ALA A 73 13.60 6.66 -4.30
N PHE A 74 12.76 6.64 -3.26
CA PHE A 74 12.03 5.42 -2.87
C PHE A 74 11.09 4.94 -3.99
N LEU A 75 10.34 5.84 -4.64
CA LEU A 75 9.46 5.48 -5.75
C LEU A 75 10.24 4.91 -6.94
N GLU A 76 11.34 5.52 -7.31
CA GLU A 76 12.22 5.02 -8.38
C GLU A 76 12.74 3.61 -8.07
N ARG A 77 13.18 3.40 -6.81
CA ARG A 77 13.63 2.09 -6.36
C ARG A 77 12.50 1.06 -6.40
N ARG A 78 11.29 1.45 -5.99
CA ARG A 78 10.10 0.60 -6.07
C ARG A 78 9.79 0.22 -7.51
N HIS A 79 9.79 1.16 -8.45
CA HIS A 79 9.57 0.87 -9.88
C HIS A 79 10.60 -0.12 -10.43
N LYS A 80 11.86 0.01 -10.03
CA LYS A 80 12.91 -0.96 -10.43
C LYS A 80 12.64 -2.34 -9.84
N ALA A 81 12.31 -2.41 -8.55
CA ALA A 81 12.01 -3.66 -7.86
C ALA A 81 10.82 -4.41 -8.48
N GLU A 82 9.75 -3.70 -8.87
CA GLU A 82 8.56 -4.30 -9.51
C GLU A 82 8.86 -5.00 -10.86
N ASN A 83 9.97 -4.66 -11.51
CA ASN A 83 10.40 -5.28 -12.76
C ASN A 83 11.33 -6.50 -12.55
N THR A 84 11.55 -6.94 -11.31
CA THR A 84 12.34 -8.13 -11.00
C THR A 84 11.45 -9.36 -10.87
N GLU A 85 12.04 -10.56 -11.00
CA GLU A 85 11.32 -11.80 -10.67
C GLU A 85 10.84 -11.77 -9.22
N PRO A 86 9.57 -12.10 -8.97
CA PRO A 86 9.00 -12.02 -7.65
C PRO A 86 9.60 -13.05 -6.69
N LEU A 87 9.93 -12.59 -5.49
CA LEU A 87 10.25 -13.44 -4.35
C LEU A 87 8.95 -13.81 -3.64
N HIS A 88 8.57 -15.07 -3.66
CA HIS A 88 7.34 -15.57 -3.07
C HIS A 88 7.48 -15.81 -1.57
N ILE A 89 6.66 -15.15 -0.76
CA ILE A 89 6.60 -15.32 0.70
C ILE A 89 5.23 -15.87 1.07
N ALA A 90 5.20 -17.06 1.68
CA ALA A 90 3.97 -17.61 2.21
C ALA A 90 3.54 -16.87 3.48
N LEU A 91 2.34 -16.31 3.49
CA LEU A 91 1.70 -15.77 4.67
C LEU A 91 0.70 -16.81 5.22
N VAL A 92 1.12 -17.55 6.21
CA VAL A 92 0.32 -18.61 6.84
C VAL A 92 -0.60 -18.00 7.89
N GLY A 93 -1.90 -17.96 7.61
CA GLY A 93 -2.88 -17.29 8.46
C GLY A 93 -4.26 -17.93 8.39
N LYS A 94 -5.17 -17.47 9.24
CA LYS A 94 -6.55 -17.99 9.32
C LYS A 94 -7.60 -17.07 8.72
N TYR A 95 -7.23 -15.84 8.36
CA TYR A 95 -8.15 -14.85 7.82
C TYR A 95 -7.93 -14.66 6.33
N ASP A 96 -8.81 -15.24 5.51
CA ASP A 96 -8.77 -15.17 4.05
C ASP A 96 -9.55 -13.95 3.53
N LEU A 97 -9.33 -12.79 4.16
CA LEU A 97 -9.90 -11.52 3.73
C LEU A 97 -8.78 -10.63 3.20
N GLN A 98 -9.03 -9.93 2.10
CA GLN A 98 -8.03 -9.05 1.48
C GLN A 98 -7.45 -8.01 2.45
N ASP A 99 -8.25 -7.56 3.43
CA ASP A 99 -7.85 -6.54 4.39
C ASP A 99 -7.19 -7.10 5.66
N ALA A 100 -7.30 -8.40 5.93
CA ALA A 100 -6.92 -8.99 7.21
C ALA A 100 -5.43 -8.85 7.54
N TYR A 101 -4.57 -8.84 6.53
CA TYR A 101 -3.11 -8.79 6.69
C TYR A 101 -2.49 -7.66 5.87
N LYS A 102 -3.22 -6.59 5.63
CA LYS A 102 -2.79 -5.50 4.75
C LYS A 102 -1.46 -4.88 5.19
N SER A 103 -1.30 -4.59 6.49
CA SER A 103 -0.06 -4.02 7.03
C SER A 103 1.14 -4.94 6.83
N ILE A 104 0.96 -6.26 6.96
CA ILE A 104 2.01 -7.25 6.72
C ILE A 104 2.39 -7.28 5.24
N ARG A 105 1.41 -7.29 4.34
CA ARG A 105 1.63 -7.24 2.90
C ARG A 105 2.39 -5.98 2.49
N GLU A 106 1.98 -4.83 3.01
CA GLU A 106 2.65 -3.56 2.76
C GLU A 106 4.08 -3.54 3.33
N ALA A 107 4.29 -4.05 4.54
CA ALA A 107 5.62 -4.13 5.14
C ALA A 107 6.57 -5.00 4.31
N LEU A 108 6.10 -6.16 3.83
CA LEU A 108 6.88 -7.05 2.96
C LEU A 108 7.16 -6.40 1.60
N SER A 109 6.20 -5.69 1.02
CA SER A 109 6.37 -4.93 -0.21
C SER A 109 7.41 -3.82 -0.06
N GLN A 110 7.39 -3.08 1.05
CA GLN A 110 8.40 -2.07 1.36
C GLN A 110 9.78 -2.69 1.56
N ALA A 111 9.87 -3.78 2.32
CA ALA A 111 11.12 -4.52 2.51
C ALA A 111 11.68 -5.00 1.17
N GLY A 112 10.82 -5.51 0.28
CA GLY A 112 11.21 -5.86 -1.08
C GLY A 112 11.81 -4.67 -1.84
N THR A 113 11.16 -3.52 -1.78
CA THR A 113 11.67 -2.27 -2.39
C THR A 113 13.07 -1.93 -1.88
N TYR A 114 13.30 -2.01 -0.57
CA TYR A 114 14.61 -1.73 0.04
C TYR A 114 15.68 -2.79 -0.27
N ASN A 115 15.28 -3.97 -0.71
CA ASN A 115 16.18 -5.04 -1.14
C ASN A 115 16.24 -5.21 -2.66
N ASP A 116 15.70 -4.26 -3.42
CA ASP A 116 15.67 -4.24 -4.89
C ASP A 116 15.02 -5.51 -5.48
N ARG A 117 13.95 -6.01 -4.81
CA ARG A 117 13.21 -7.20 -5.20
C ARG A 117 11.71 -6.96 -5.15
N LYS A 118 11.00 -7.49 -6.13
CA LYS A 118 9.57 -7.66 -6.05
C LYS A 118 9.25 -8.75 -5.03
N VAL A 119 8.31 -8.50 -4.12
CA VAL A 119 7.81 -9.51 -3.19
C VAL A 119 6.35 -9.82 -3.52
N SER A 120 6.07 -11.10 -3.77
CA SER A 120 4.71 -11.64 -3.83
C SER A 120 4.36 -12.27 -2.49
N VAL A 121 3.21 -11.92 -1.92
CA VAL A 121 2.74 -12.50 -0.66
C VAL A 121 1.59 -13.44 -0.95
N ASP A 122 1.88 -14.73 -0.86
CA ASP A 122 0.94 -15.82 -1.15
C ASP A 122 0.26 -16.26 0.15
N PHE A 123 -1.06 -16.13 0.22
CA PHE A 123 -1.81 -16.53 1.40
C PHE A 123 -1.99 -18.04 1.48
N VAL A 124 -1.62 -18.62 2.61
CA VAL A 124 -1.82 -20.04 2.93
C VAL A 124 -2.75 -20.16 4.12
N ASN A 125 -3.92 -20.76 3.91
CA ASN A 125 -4.89 -20.94 4.99
C ASN A 125 -4.42 -21.98 5.99
N SER A 126 -4.12 -21.53 7.22
CA SER A 126 -3.62 -22.39 8.29
C SER A 126 -4.62 -23.45 8.79
N GLU A 127 -5.92 -23.27 8.54
CA GLU A 127 -6.92 -24.28 8.93
C GLU A 127 -6.92 -25.51 8.01
N LYS A 128 -6.43 -25.32 6.78
CA LYS A 128 -6.37 -26.36 5.74
C LYS A 128 -4.99 -27.03 5.65
N LEU A 129 -4.01 -26.56 6.43
CA LEU A 129 -2.64 -27.02 6.34
C LEU A 129 -2.41 -28.21 7.24
N THR A 130 -1.92 -29.33 6.67
CA THR A 130 -1.63 -30.58 7.34
C THR A 130 -0.20 -31.06 7.05
N GLU A 131 0.28 -32.07 7.77
CA GLU A 131 1.61 -32.66 7.52
C GLU A 131 1.72 -33.28 6.11
N GLU A 132 0.61 -33.75 5.54
CA GLU A 132 0.57 -34.37 4.21
C GLU A 132 0.64 -33.35 3.08
N ASN A 133 0.09 -32.13 3.27
CA ASN A 133 -0.02 -31.15 2.20
C ASN A 133 0.94 -29.95 2.33
N VAL A 134 1.62 -29.78 3.45
CA VAL A 134 2.49 -28.63 3.72
C VAL A 134 3.62 -28.47 2.70
N ALA A 135 4.20 -29.58 2.26
CA ALA A 135 5.29 -29.56 1.27
C ALA A 135 4.84 -28.99 -0.07
N GLU A 136 3.64 -29.33 -0.54
CA GLU A 136 3.09 -28.80 -1.79
C GLU A 136 2.59 -27.35 -1.59
N ALA A 137 1.95 -27.06 -0.45
CA ALA A 137 1.43 -25.72 -0.15
C ALA A 137 2.54 -24.65 -0.01
N LEU A 138 3.74 -25.04 0.42
CA LEU A 138 4.89 -24.14 0.58
C LEU A 138 5.95 -24.28 -0.51
N LYS A 139 5.66 -25.05 -1.55
CA LYS A 139 6.59 -25.28 -2.65
C LYS A 139 6.92 -23.98 -3.38
N GLY A 140 8.21 -23.73 -3.60
CA GLY A 140 8.68 -22.53 -4.29
C GLY A 140 8.65 -21.23 -3.46
N MET A 141 8.24 -21.30 -2.20
CA MET A 141 8.30 -20.16 -1.30
C MET A 141 9.73 -19.91 -0.84
N ALA A 142 10.17 -18.67 -0.91
CA ALA A 142 11.48 -18.24 -0.43
C ALA A 142 11.49 -17.97 1.09
N GLY A 143 10.31 -17.83 1.68
CA GLY A 143 10.14 -17.66 3.13
C GLY A 143 8.72 -17.90 3.57
N VAL A 144 8.56 -18.14 4.88
CA VAL A 144 7.27 -18.38 5.52
C VAL A 144 7.08 -17.39 6.67
N LEU A 145 6.01 -16.62 6.63
CA LEU A 145 5.61 -15.73 7.70
C LEU A 145 4.33 -16.25 8.34
N ILE A 146 4.37 -16.45 9.65
CA ILE A 146 3.20 -16.86 10.41
C ILE A 146 2.39 -15.62 10.81
N GLY A 147 1.21 -15.50 10.24
CA GLY A 147 0.32 -14.37 10.48
C GLY A 147 -0.24 -14.36 11.91
N PRO A 148 -0.50 -13.20 12.51
CA PRO A 148 -1.11 -13.07 13.82
C PRO A 148 -2.54 -13.63 13.84
N GLY A 149 -3.06 -13.85 15.06
CA GLY A 149 -4.45 -14.25 15.29
C GLY A 149 -4.62 -14.92 16.64
N PHE A 150 -5.68 -14.58 17.33
CA PHE A 150 -6.04 -15.11 18.65
C PHE A 150 -6.90 -16.38 18.54
N GLY A 151 -6.94 -17.15 19.65
CA GLY A 151 -7.74 -18.36 19.79
C GLY A 151 -7.15 -19.57 19.06
N GLU A 152 -7.75 -20.73 19.25
CA GLU A 152 -7.20 -22.03 18.85
C GLU A 152 -7.34 -22.33 17.34
N ARG A 153 -8.27 -21.67 16.66
CA ARG A 153 -8.55 -21.90 15.25
C ARG A 153 -7.32 -21.67 14.38
N GLY A 154 -6.91 -22.67 13.60
CA GLY A 154 -5.78 -22.61 12.67
C GLY A 154 -4.38 -22.67 13.32
N ILE A 155 -4.27 -22.89 14.63
CA ILE A 155 -2.97 -23.00 15.32
C ILE A 155 -2.22 -24.25 14.87
N SER A 156 -2.88 -25.40 14.76
CA SER A 156 -2.27 -26.66 14.35
C SER A 156 -1.54 -26.53 13.01
N GLY A 157 -2.17 -25.94 12.00
CA GLY A 157 -1.54 -25.70 10.70
C GLY A 157 -0.38 -24.71 10.75
N LYS A 158 -0.40 -23.73 11.66
CA LYS A 158 0.76 -22.84 11.87
C LYS A 158 1.96 -23.63 12.43
N PHE A 159 1.73 -24.53 13.38
CA PHE A 159 2.80 -25.41 13.88
C PHE A 159 3.34 -26.32 12.79
N VAL A 160 2.47 -26.87 11.93
CA VAL A 160 2.90 -27.66 10.77
C VAL A 160 3.80 -26.83 9.85
N ALA A 161 3.40 -25.60 9.51
CA ALA A 161 4.22 -24.72 8.69
C ALA A 161 5.58 -24.39 9.32
N ILE A 162 5.61 -24.09 10.63
CA ILE A 162 6.85 -23.80 11.37
C ILE A 162 7.77 -25.01 11.36
N LYS A 163 7.23 -26.21 11.64
CA LYS A 163 7.98 -27.47 11.66
C LYS A 163 8.61 -27.78 10.29
N TYR A 164 7.85 -27.54 9.22
CA TYR A 164 8.32 -27.79 7.86
C TYR A 164 9.39 -26.80 7.40
N ALA A 165 9.25 -25.50 7.74
CA ALA A 165 10.15 -24.45 7.30
C ALA A 165 11.46 -24.35 8.11
N ARG A 166 11.60 -25.08 9.22
CA ARG A 166 12.78 -25.12 10.10
C ARG A 166 13.85 -26.08 9.62
#